data_c43f8a30d1948d194502e833a2a761e4
#
_entry.id   c43f8a30d1948d194502e833a2a761e4
#
_cell.length_a   1.000
_cell.length_b   1.000
_cell.length_c   1.000
_cell.angle_alpha   90.00
_cell.angle_beta   90.00
_cell.angle_gamma   90.00
#
_symmetry.space_group_name_H-M   'P 1'
#
loop_
_entity.id
_entity.type
_entity.pdbx_description
1 polymer ?
#
loop_
_entity_poly.entity_id
_entity_poly.type
_entity_poly.pdbx_seq_one_letter_code
_entity_poly.pdbx_strand_id
1 'polypeptide(L)'
;MQPNVFMWGGLLKSILDSDLHIILDIVRSSKNSRYNRNKIAGAGEESWLTIPFVDFKREKLIMNQYLDTSESTKKKLINFFKSRYSDAPYYKNSLQILETSLDFNNTKTNLC
;
A
#
# COMPACT_ATOMS: atom_id res chain seq x y z
N MET A 1 -12.69 -1.35 -10.31
CA MET A 1 -12.28 -1.14 -8.91
C MET A 1 -11.10 -0.19 -8.86
N GLN A 2 -10.99 0.65 -7.85
CA GLN A 2 -9.87 1.58 -7.71
C GLN A 2 -8.61 0.82 -7.24
N PRO A 3 -7.40 1.21 -7.69
CA PRO A 3 -6.16 0.59 -7.26
C PRO A 3 -5.93 0.78 -5.75
N ASN A 4 -5.25 -0.16 -5.12
CA ASN A 4 -4.97 -0.13 -3.69
C ASN A 4 -3.62 -0.80 -3.42
N VAL A 5 -2.71 -0.10 -2.76
CA VAL A 5 -1.36 -0.61 -2.46
C VAL A 5 -1.40 -1.76 -1.46
N PHE A 6 -2.21 -1.63 -0.42
CA PHE A 6 -2.34 -2.65 0.61
C PHE A 6 -3.74 -3.26 0.53
N MET A 7 -3.88 -4.31 -0.25
CA MET A 7 -5.16 -4.98 -0.43
C MET A 7 -5.60 -5.65 0.88
N TRP A 8 -6.84 -5.41 1.28
CA TRP A 8 -7.46 -6.18 2.36
C TRP A 8 -7.98 -7.53 1.83
N GLY A 9 -8.10 -8.53 2.70
CA GLY A 9 -8.39 -9.91 2.31
C GLY A 9 -9.64 -10.11 1.46
N GLY A 10 -10.70 -9.33 1.70
CA GLY A 10 -11.92 -9.40 0.88
C GLY A 10 -11.72 -8.89 -0.54
N LEU A 11 -10.89 -7.86 -0.74
CA LEU A 11 -10.53 -7.38 -2.07
C LEU A 11 -9.68 -8.42 -2.81
N LEU A 12 -8.68 -8.98 -2.15
CA LEU A 12 -7.85 -10.03 -2.73
C LEU A 12 -8.70 -11.25 -3.14
N LYS A 13 -9.62 -11.69 -2.28
CA LYS A 13 -10.54 -12.77 -2.61
C LYS A 13 -11.40 -12.44 -3.83
N SER A 14 -11.96 -11.24 -3.91
CA SER A 14 -12.76 -10.79 -5.05
C SER A 14 -11.97 -10.81 -6.36
N ILE A 15 -10.68 -10.46 -6.33
CA ILE A 15 -9.79 -10.53 -7.50
C ILE A 15 -9.58 -12.00 -7.90
N LEU A 16 -9.29 -12.87 -6.94
CA LEU A 16 -9.03 -14.29 -7.19
C LEU A 16 -10.26 -15.05 -7.70
N ASP A 17 -11.46 -14.64 -7.29
CA ASP A 17 -12.72 -15.25 -7.68
C ASP A 17 -13.28 -14.69 -9.01
N SER A 18 -12.66 -13.67 -9.60
CA SER A 18 -13.15 -13.02 -10.81
C SER A 18 -12.39 -13.46 -12.06
N ASP A 19 -13.11 -13.68 -13.17
CA ASP A 19 -12.49 -13.97 -14.48
C ASP A 19 -11.84 -12.72 -15.10
N LEU A 20 -12.29 -11.52 -14.72
CA LEU A 20 -11.78 -10.24 -15.20
C LEU A 20 -11.78 -9.22 -14.07
N HIS A 21 -10.64 -8.59 -13.86
CA HIS A 21 -10.47 -7.49 -12.91
C HIS A 21 -10.12 -6.19 -13.63
N ILE A 22 -10.99 -5.18 -13.51
CA ILE A 22 -10.79 -3.88 -14.13
C ILE A 22 -10.37 -2.86 -13.09
N ILE A 23 -9.21 -2.24 -13.28
CA ILE A 23 -8.69 -1.16 -12.44
C ILE A 23 -9.22 0.18 -12.96
N LEU A 24 -9.90 0.94 -12.08
CA LEU A 24 -10.41 2.28 -12.38
C LEU A 24 -9.44 3.33 -11.85
N ASP A 25 -8.54 3.77 -12.67
CA ASP A 25 -7.50 4.76 -12.37
C ASP A 25 -7.75 6.14 -13.00
N ILE A 26 -8.73 6.23 -13.91
CA ILE A 26 -9.15 7.46 -14.60
C ILE A 26 -10.12 8.34 -13.81
N VAL A 27 -10.30 8.06 -12.52
CA VAL A 27 -11.14 8.84 -11.62
C VAL A 27 -10.28 9.76 -10.74
N ARG A 28 -10.87 10.84 -10.24
CA ARG A 28 -10.17 11.78 -9.36
C ARG A 28 -9.84 11.17 -8.01
N SER A 29 -8.69 11.56 -7.48
CA SER A 29 -8.26 11.12 -6.16
C SER A 29 -9.13 11.71 -5.05
N SER A 30 -9.43 10.92 -4.03
CA SER A 30 -10.11 11.35 -2.81
C SER A 30 -9.11 11.51 -1.66
N LYS A 31 -9.19 12.60 -0.90
CA LYS A 31 -8.27 12.88 0.21
C LYS A 31 -8.26 11.80 1.30
N ASN A 32 -9.39 11.14 1.52
CA ASN A 32 -9.54 10.11 2.57
C ASN A 32 -9.62 8.69 2.00
N SER A 33 -9.15 8.50 0.77
CA SER A 33 -9.14 7.19 0.13
C SER A 33 -8.16 6.24 0.81
N ARG A 34 -8.37 4.94 0.58
CA ARG A 34 -7.47 3.88 1.03
C ARG A 34 -6.45 3.46 -0.03
N TYR A 35 -6.25 4.26 -1.07
CA TYR A 35 -5.35 3.90 -2.17
C TYR A 35 -3.92 3.60 -1.69
N ASN A 36 -3.41 4.44 -0.80
CA ASN A 36 -2.03 4.42 -0.35
C ASN A 36 -1.87 4.00 1.12
N ARG A 37 -2.94 3.54 1.77
CA ARG A 37 -2.92 3.17 3.19
C ARG A 37 -3.89 2.06 3.53
N ASN A 38 -3.55 1.30 4.55
CA ASN A 38 -4.46 0.35 5.18
C ASN A 38 -4.23 0.31 6.68
N LYS A 39 -5.23 -0.15 7.43
CA LYS A 39 -5.09 -0.41 8.86
C LYS A 39 -4.31 -1.69 9.07
N ILE A 40 -3.42 -1.66 10.04
CA ILE A 40 -2.72 -2.84 10.53
C ILE A 40 -2.99 -3.04 12.01
N ALA A 41 -3.13 -4.30 12.41
CA ALA A 41 -3.25 -4.70 13.81
C ALA A 41 -1.85 -4.77 14.45
N GLY A 42 -1.79 -4.82 15.76
CA GLY A 42 -0.59 -5.06 16.55
C GLY A 42 -0.57 -4.22 17.83
N ALA A 43 0.06 -4.73 18.89
CA ALA A 43 0.23 -4.08 20.19
C ALA A 43 -1.05 -3.48 20.81
N GLY A 44 -2.21 -4.07 20.55
CA GLY A 44 -3.49 -3.66 21.16
C GLY A 44 -4.19 -2.48 20.48
N GLU A 45 -3.56 -1.79 19.55
CA GLU A 45 -4.14 -0.64 18.85
C GLU A 45 -4.06 -0.79 17.34
N GLU A 46 -5.10 -0.35 16.64
CA GLU A 46 -5.08 -0.21 15.20
C GLU A 46 -4.22 0.99 14.78
N SER A 47 -3.37 0.79 13.80
CA SER A 47 -2.55 1.86 13.22
C SER A 47 -2.64 1.89 11.71
N TRP A 48 -2.42 3.05 11.12
CA TRP A 48 -2.37 3.19 9.66
C TRP A 48 -0.97 2.95 9.12
N LEU A 49 -0.83 1.97 8.23
CA LEU A 49 0.34 1.84 7.36
C LEU A 49 0.07 2.66 6.10
N THR A 50 0.88 3.67 5.85
CA THR A 50 0.67 4.64 4.78
C THR A 50 1.94 4.82 3.97
N ILE A 51 1.85 4.75 2.64
CA ILE A 51 2.88 5.24 1.73
C ILE A 51 2.48 6.66 1.32
N PRO A 52 3.29 7.70 1.61
CA PRO A 52 2.95 9.08 1.26
C PRO A 52 2.85 9.27 -0.26
N PHE A 53 2.05 10.24 -0.68
CA PHE A 53 2.13 10.76 -2.05
C PHE A 53 3.23 11.82 -2.15
N VAL A 54 3.93 11.88 -3.29
CA VAL A 54 5.00 12.87 -3.52
C VAL A 54 4.43 14.29 -3.68
N ASP A 55 3.34 14.45 -4.36
CA ASP A 55 2.68 15.75 -4.61
C ASP A 55 1.19 15.51 -4.82
N PHE A 56 0.49 15.24 -3.70
CA PHE A 56 -0.92 14.95 -3.77
C PHE A 56 -1.73 16.15 -4.23
N LYS A 57 -2.47 15.98 -5.32
CA LYS A 57 -3.43 16.97 -5.83
C LYS A 57 -4.79 16.32 -6.01
N ARG A 58 -5.78 16.88 -5.36
CA ARG A 58 -7.15 16.33 -5.37
C ARG A 58 -7.79 16.31 -6.76
N GLU A 59 -7.41 17.25 -7.60
CA GLU A 59 -7.89 17.37 -8.98
C GLU A 59 -7.24 16.38 -9.95
N LYS A 60 -6.08 15.81 -9.60
CA LYS A 60 -5.41 14.80 -10.43
C LYS A 60 -6.17 13.48 -10.43
N LEU A 61 -6.15 12.80 -11.55
CA LEU A 61 -6.59 11.41 -11.66
C LEU A 61 -5.66 10.49 -10.86
N ILE A 62 -6.17 9.34 -10.42
CA ILE A 62 -5.37 8.36 -9.68
C ILE A 62 -4.13 7.94 -10.48
N MET A 63 -4.29 7.68 -11.78
CA MET A 63 -3.19 7.34 -12.68
C MET A 63 -2.05 8.38 -12.74
N ASN A 64 -2.31 9.61 -12.33
CA ASN A 64 -1.34 10.71 -12.31
C ASN A 64 -0.81 11.03 -10.91
N GLN A 65 -1.14 10.23 -9.91
CA GLN A 65 -0.59 10.33 -8.56
C GLN A 65 0.65 9.44 -8.42
N TYR A 66 1.64 9.90 -7.67
CA TYR A 66 2.86 9.16 -7.41
C TYR A 66 3.06 8.96 -5.93
N LEU A 67 3.41 7.74 -5.56
CA LEU A 67 3.82 7.36 -4.21
C LEU A 67 5.29 7.66 -3.99
N ASP A 68 5.64 8.05 -2.78
CA ASP A 68 7.03 8.17 -2.35
C ASP A 68 7.60 6.78 -2.08
N THR A 69 8.47 6.32 -2.95
CA THR A 69 9.20 5.06 -2.84
C THR A 69 10.68 5.28 -2.55
N SER A 70 11.03 6.42 -1.94
CA SER A 70 12.38 6.71 -1.49
C SER A 70 12.87 5.70 -0.44
N GLU A 71 14.18 5.52 -0.32
CA GLU A 71 14.78 4.64 0.69
C GLU A 71 14.38 4.99 2.12
N SER A 72 14.19 6.28 2.41
CA SER A 72 13.70 6.73 3.71
C SER A 72 12.28 6.20 4.01
N THR A 73 11.37 6.29 3.03
CA THR A 73 10.01 5.77 3.17
C THR A 73 10.00 4.25 3.28
N LYS A 74 10.76 3.53 2.46
CA LYS A 74 10.90 2.07 2.56
C LYS A 74 11.36 1.63 3.95
N LYS A 75 12.43 2.25 4.47
CA LYS A 75 12.95 1.95 5.82
C LYS A 75 11.90 2.20 6.91
N LYS A 76 11.14 3.28 6.83
CA LYS A 76 10.05 3.58 7.78
C LYS A 76 8.97 2.49 7.75
N LEU A 77 8.53 2.07 6.56
CA LEU A 77 7.52 1.02 6.39
C LEU A 77 8.00 -0.31 6.96
N ILE A 78 9.23 -0.72 6.64
CA ILE A 78 9.82 -1.96 7.13
C ILE A 78 9.96 -1.94 8.66
N ASN A 79 10.48 -0.85 9.22
CA ASN A 79 10.63 -0.72 10.67
C ASN A 79 9.27 -0.70 11.39
N PHE A 80 8.27 -0.05 10.81
CA PHE A 80 6.92 -0.05 11.36
C PHE A 80 6.31 -1.46 11.33
N PHE A 81 6.47 -2.19 10.24
CA PHE A 81 6.04 -3.59 10.15
C PHE A 81 6.75 -4.47 11.18
N LYS A 82 8.08 -4.35 11.30
CA LYS A 82 8.88 -5.08 12.29
C LYS A 82 8.39 -4.84 13.72
N SER A 83 8.12 -3.59 14.07
CA SER A 83 7.65 -3.23 15.42
C SER A 83 6.27 -3.79 15.77
N ARG A 84 5.46 -4.14 14.78
CA ARG A 84 4.08 -4.61 14.97
C ARG A 84 3.91 -6.11 14.87
N TYR A 85 4.74 -6.78 14.09
CA TYR A 85 4.56 -8.18 13.72
C TYR A 85 5.74 -9.09 14.05
N SER A 86 6.75 -8.62 14.83
CA SER A 86 7.94 -9.42 15.20
C SER A 86 7.60 -10.78 15.79
N ASP A 87 6.51 -10.84 16.55
CA ASP A 87 6.07 -12.05 17.27
C ASP A 87 5.01 -12.88 16.52
N ALA A 88 4.65 -12.45 15.30
CA ALA A 88 3.64 -13.15 14.49
C ALA A 88 4.19 -14.47 13.90
N PRO A 89 3.36 -15.53 13.80
CA PRO A 89 3.80 -16.86 13.36
C PRO A 89 4.51 -16.88 12.00
N TYR A 90 4.09 -16.06 11.05
CA TYR A 90 4.64 -16.02 9.69
C TYR A 90 5.43 -14.73 9.41
N TYR A 91 5.95 -14.09 10.45
CA TYR A 91 6.64 -12.81 10.36
C TYR A 91 7.76 -12.79 9.31
N LYS A 92 8.65 -13.79 9.31
CA LYS A 92 9.81 -13.83 8.40
C LYS A 92 9.37 -13.88 6.93
N ASN A 93 8.39 -14.72 6.61
CA ASN A 93 7.88 -14.85 5.26
C ASN A 93 7.18 -13.56 4.79
N SER A 94 6.36 -12.97 5.67
CA SER A 94 5.65 -11.73 5.38
C SER A 94 6.62 -10.55 5.23
N LEU A 95 7.67 -10.48 6.04
CA LEU A 95 8.72 -9.47 5.92
C LEU A 95 9.45 -9.57 4.58
N GLN A 96 9.83 -10.78 4.16
CA GLN A 96 10.47 -11.01 2.87
C GLN A 96 9.58 -10.56 1.69
N ILE A 97 8.29 -10.86 1.75
CA ILE A 97 7.32 -10.40 0.74
C ILE A 97 7.26 -8.88 0.71
N LEU A 98 7.18 -8.22 1.88
CA LEU A 98 7.15 -6.77 1.97
C LEU A 98 8.43 -6.14 1.41
N GLU A 99 9.60 -6.62 1.81
CA GLU A 99 10.90 -6.13 1.33
C GLU A 99 11.02 -6.27 -0.19
N THR A 100 10.65 -7.44 -0.74
CA THR A 100 10.64 -7.66 -2.19
C THR A 100 9.64 -6.75 -2.92
N SER A 101 8.47 -6.53 -2.33
CA SER A 101 7.43 -5.66 -2.91
C SER A 101 7.82 -4.17 -2.90
N LEU A 102 8.71 -3.78 -2.00
CA LEU A 102 9.23 -2.40 -1.88
C LEU A 102 10.55 -2.18 -2.64
N ASP A 103 11.04 -3.19 -3.34
CA ASP A 103 12.26 -3.08 -4.13
C ASP A 103 11.99 -2.38 -5.47
N PHE A 104 11.79 -1.07 -5.40
CA PHE A 104 11.62 -0.21 -6.55
C PHE A 104 12.92 0.49 -6.92
N ASN A 105 13.25 0.53 -8.20
CA ASN A 105 14.43 1.24 -8.70
C ASN A 105 14.25 2.77 -8.75
N ASN A 106 13.05 3.27 -8.46
CA ASN A 106 12.69 4.68 -8.55
C ASN A 106 12.30 5.25 -7.18
N THR A 107 12.57 6.54 -6.96
CA THR A 107 12.20 7.26 -5.73
C THR A 107 10.70 7.59 -5.65
N LYS A 108 9.99 7.44 -6.76
CA LYS A 108 8.52 7.58 -6.83
C LYS A 108 7.95 6.57 -7.82
N THR A 109 6.80 6.04 -7.51
CA THR A 109 6.09 5.03 -8.32
C THR A 109 4.63 5.43 -8.47
N ASN A 110 4.08 5.21 -9.66
CA ASN A 110 2.65 5.37 -9.89
C ASN A 110 1.88 4.29 -9.10
N LEU A 111 0.66 4.62 -8.70
CA LEU A 111 -0.21 3.70 -7.98
C LEU A 111 -0.77 2.57 -8.89
N CYS A 112 -0.71 2.76 -10.19
CA CYS A 112 -1.27 1.83 -11.18
C CYS A 112 -0.20 1.09 -11.94
#